data_8084f2c04fcc933eff73035051d40ab5
#
_entry.id   8084f2c04fcc933eff73035051d40ab5
#
_cell.length_a   1.000
_cell.length_b   1.000
_cell.length_c   1.000
_cell.angle_alpha   90.00
_cell.angle_beta   90.00
_cell.angle_gamma   90.00
#
_symmetry.space_group_name_H-M   'P 1'
#
loop_
_entity.id
_entity.type
_entity.pdbx_description
1 polymer ?
#
loop_
_entity_poly.entity_id
_entity_poly.type
_entity_poly.pdbx_seq_one_letter_code
_entity_poly.pdbx_strand_id
1 'polypeptide(L)'
;MDPLKFIKDNTYGINSSNIPPEKKVDKLLIFFSSVCAATAVQPIPFADIFILTPIQLYMGTLIAEARGYKFSMSEIYKEILGGLGLSFLAQQTAIGLYKLGLPFIGGFMTIPLVFVLTYSIGKVMDFYFVSKTQGKTLTKVDLKNFFKQARKDAKKNFSKDEIKKKTQEAKEQMANY
;
A
#
# COMPACT_ATOMS: atom_id res chain seq x y z
N MET A 1 11.26 16.01 5.83
CA MET A 1 9.84 15.81 6.18
C MET A 1 9.63 14.40 6.72
N ASP A 2 8.82 14.22 7.77
CA ASP A 2 8.41 12.89 8.26
C ASP A 2 7.18 12.40 7.46
N PRO A 3 7.34 11.38 6.59
CA PRO A 3 6.23 10.87 5.78
C PRO A 3 5.07 10.35 6.61
N LEU A 4 5.35 9.78 7.80
CA LEU A 4 4.29 9.25 8.66
C LEU A 4 3.44 10.36 9.31
N LYS A 5 4.05 11.51 9.63
CA LYS A 5 3.30 12.67 10.14
C LYS A 5 2.37 13.21 9.06
N PHE A 6 2.88 13.45 7.85
CA PHE A 6 2.07 13.85 6.70
C PHE A 6 0.86 12.91 6.48
N ILE A 7 1.12 11.60 6.51
CA ILE A 7 0.08 10.59 6.30
C ILE A 7 -0.99 10.68 7.39
N LYS A 8 -0.61 10.76 8.68
CA LYS A 8 -1.55 10.84 9.80
C LYS A 8 -2.48 12.04 9.66
N ASP A 9 -1.94 13.21 9.36
CA ASP A 9 -2.72 14.44 9.27
C ASP A 9 -3.69 14.44 8.07
N ASN A 10 -3.30 13.80 6.95
CA ASN A 10 -4.14 13.72 5.75
C ASN A 10 -5.14 12.55 5.75
N THR A 11 -4.98 11.54 6.61
CA THR A 11 -5.90 10.40 6.66
C THR A 11 -6.94 10.50 7.77
N TYR A 12 -6.75 11.36 8.76
CA TYR A 12 -7.70 11.55 9.85
C TYR A 12 -9.13 11.86 9.33
N GLY A 13 -9.26 12.76 8.34
CA GLY A 13 -10.53 13.12 7.74
C GLY A 13 -11.21 11.99 6.94
N ILE A 14 -10.46 10.99 6.47
CA ILE A 14 -11.02 9.86 5.73
C ILE A 14 -11.76 8.93 6.70
N ASN A 15 -11.14 8.53 7.79
CA ASN A 15 -11.74 7.59 8.74
C ASN A 15 -12.85 8.23 9.58
N SER A 16 -12.73 9.51 9.93
CA SER A 16 -13.77 10.25 10.66
C SER A 16 -14.99 10.64 9.81
N SER A 17 -14.91 10.52 8.48
CA SER A 17 -16.00 10.87 7.57
C SER A 17 -17.17 9.90 7.69
N ASN A 18 -18.41 10.42 7.53
CA ASN A 18 -19.64 9.60 7.53
C ASN A 18 -19.93 9.03 6.12
N ILE A 19 -18.98 8.24 5.58
CA ILE A 19 -19.14 7.54 4.30
C ILE A 19 -19.04 6.02 4.51
N PRO A 20 -19.60 5.19 3.61
CA PRO A 20 -19.53 3.73 3.72
C PRO A 20 -18.09 3.21 3.82
N PRO A 21 -17.86 2.12 4.57
CA PRO A 21 -16.54 1.51 4.75
C PRO A 21 -15.80 1.25 3.44
N GLU A 22 -16.49 0.78 2.41
CA GLU A 22 -15.94 0.51 1.08
C GLU A 22 -15.30 1.78 0.48
N LYS A 23 -16.02 2.90 0.54
CA LYS A 23 -15.52 4.18 0.03
C LYS A 23 -14.36 4.73 0.85
N LYS A 24 -14.34 4.49 2.17
CA LYS A 24 -13.18 4.81 3.02
C LYS A 24 -11.96 4.04 2.57
N VAL A 25 -12.10 2.73 2.44
CA VAL A 25 -11.02 1.83 2.00
C VAL A 25 -10.51 2.23 0.62
N ASP A 26 -11.37 2.48 -0.36
CA ASP A 26 -10.93 2.88 -1.70
C ASP A 26 -10.11 4.18 -1.68
N LYS A 27 -10.54 5.18 -0.89
CA LYS A 27 -9.76 6.42 -0.70
C LYS A 27 -8.41 6.15 -0.04
N LEU A 28 -8.36 5.33 1.01
CA LEU A 28 -7.12 4.94 1.68
C LEU A 28 -6.18 4.24 0.71
N LEU A 29 -6.68 3.27 -0.06
CA LEU A 29 -5.87 2.53 -1.04
C LEU A 29 -5.21 3.46 -2.06
N ILE A 30 -5.96 4.38 -2.66
CA ILE A 30 -5.43 5.33 -3.64
C ILE A 30 -4.41 6.26 -2.97
N PHE A 31 -4.75 6.84 -1.83
CA PHE A 31 -3.87 7.75 -1.10
C PHE A 31 -2.53 7.08 -0.75
N PHE A 32 -2.56 5.94 -0.07
CA PHE A 32 -1.34 5.24 0.35
C PHE A 32 -0.51 4.74 -0.83
N SER A 33 -1.16 4.26 -1.90
CA SER A 33 -0.45 3.83 -3.12
C SER A 33 0.27 4.99 -3.78
N SER A 34 -0.35 6.16 -3.83
CA SER A 34 0.24 7.39 -4.38
C SER A 34 1.41 7.89 -3.54
N VAL A 35 1.26 7.92 -2.22
CA VAL A 35 2.31 8.34 -1.28
C VAL A 35 3.49 7.38 -1.31
N CYS A 36 3.26 6.07 -1.28
CA CYS A 36 4.33 5.07 -1.40
C CYS A 36 5.07 5.19 -2.74
N ALA A 37 4.34 5.37 -3.84
CA ALA A 37 4.95 5.56 -5.16
C ALA A 37 5.76 6.87 -5.24
N ALA A 38 5.28 7.97 -4.64
CA ALA A 38 6.00 9.23 -4.56
C ALA A 38 7.29 9.12 -3.73
N THR A 39 7.22 8.41 -2.60
CA THR A 39 8.39 8.15 -1.73
C THR A 39 9.43 7.27 -2.43
N ALA A 40 8.98 6.30 -3.23
CA ALA A 40 9.85 5.36 -3.93
C ALA A 40 10.67 5.98 -5.09
N VAL A 41 10.40 7.22 -5.50
CA VAL A 41 11.18 7.94 -6.52
C VAL A 41 12.62 8.23 -6.05
N GLN A 42 12.86 8.26 -4.74
CA GLN A 42 14.19 8.51 -4.19
C GLN A 42 15.16 7.37 -4.56
N PRO A 43 16.39 7.70 -5.04
CA PRO A 43 17.33 6.70 -5.55
C PRO A 43 18.12 5.99 -4.43
N ILE A 44 17.48 5.71 -3.28
CA ILE A 44 18.11 5.02 -2.17
C ILE A 44 17.77 3.52 -2.29
N PRO A 45 18.75 2.66 -2.60
CA PRO A 45 18.55 1.21 -2.66
C PRO A 45 18.04 0.67 -1.32
N PHE A 46 17.06 -0.22 -1.38
CA PHE A 46 16.46 -0.88 -0.20
C PHE A 46 15.74 0.03 0.81
N ALA A 47 15.75 1.37 0.63
CA ALA A 47 14.94 2.28 1.45
C ALA A 47 13.45 1.91 1.42
N ASP A 48 13.00 1.27 0.35
CA ASP A 48 11.63 0.81 0.17
C ASP A 48 11.16 -0.11 1.30
N ILE A 49 12.03 -1.04 1.76
CA ILE A 49 11.67 -1.95 2.86
C ILE A 49 11.50 -1.19 4.17
N PHE A 50 12.42 -0.27 4.47
CA PHE A 50 12.43 0.45 5.75
C PHE A 50 11.42 1.60 5.81
N ILE A 51 11.09 2.21 4.66
CA ILE A 51 10.18 3.36 4.59
C ILE A 51 8.77 2.91 4.21
N LEU A 52 8.63 2.08 3.17
CA LEU A 52 7.30 1.70 2.67
C LEU A 52 6.59 0.70 3.57
N THR A 53 7.31 -0.22 4.21
CA THR A 53 6.68 -1.21 5.09
C THR A 53 5.93 -0.56 6.27
N PRO A 54 6.51 0.36 7.05
CA PRO A 54 5.75 1.07 8.09
C PRO A 54 4.52 1.81 7.56
N ILE A 55 4.63 2.46 6.39
CA ILE A 55 3.50 3.16 5.74
C ILE A 55 2.39 2.15 5.38
N GLN A 56 2.74 1.02 4.79
CA GLN A 56 1.79 -0.03 4.43
C GLN A 56 1.15 -0.69 5.66
N LEU A 57 1.90 -0.87 6.74
CA LEU A 57 1.35 -1.38 8.02
C LEU A 57 0.35 -0.39 8.62
N TYR A 58 0.66 0.90 8.59
CA TYR A 58 -0.25 1.94 9.05
C TYR A 58 -1.52 2.01 8.18
N MET A 59 -1.41 1.87 6.86
CA MET A 59 -2.58 1.70 5.98
C MET A 59 -3.48 0.56 6.47
N GLY A 60 -2.87 -0.57 6.84
CA GLY A 60 -3.61 -1.74 7.35
C GLY A 60 -4.39 -1.44 8.63
N THR A 61 -3.84 -0.65 9.54
CA THR A 61 -4.56 -0.26 10.77
C THR A 61 -5.78 0.61 10.45
N LEU A 62 -5.67 1.52 9.49
CA LEU A 62 -6.79 2.37 9.07
C LEU A 62 -7.86 1.59 8.30
N ILE A 63 -7.48 0.59 7.48
CA ILE A 63 -8.44 -0.31 6.83
C ILE A 63 -9.17 -1.15 7.88
N ALA A 64 -8.46 -1.68 8.89
CA ALA A 64 -9.06 -2.38 10.02
C ALA A 64 -10.12 -1.51 10.71
N GLU A 65 -9.76 -0.26 11.04
CA GLU A 65 -10.65 0.71 11.67
C GLU A 65 -11.88 1.00 10.81
N ALA A 66 -11.70 1.20 9.49
CA ALA A 66 -12.80 1.40 8.55
C ALA A 66 -13.77 0.20 8.51
N ARG A 67 -13.28 -1.02 8.79
CA ARG A 67 -14.07 -2.26 8.90
C ARG A 67 -14.55 -2.58 10.33
N GLY A 68 -14.35 -1.67 11.28
CA GLY A 68 -14.81 -1.82 12.67
C GLY A 68 -13.88 -2.64 13.58
N TYR A 69 -12.63 -2.86 13.17
CA TYR A 69 -11.62 -3.56 13.93
C TYR A 69 -10.55 -2.62 14.48
N LYS A 70 -9.96 -2.99 15.62
CA LYS A 70 -8.76 -2.32 16.14
C LYS A 70 -7.58 -3.29 16.01
N PHE A 71 -6.64 -2.97 15.15
CA PHE A 71 -5.43 -3.74 14.91
C PHE A 71 -4.20 -2.84 15.01
N SER A 72 -3.19 -3.31 15.74
CA SER A 72 -1.87 -2.70 15.75
C SER A 72 -1.09 -3.05 14.48
N MET A 73 -0.06 -2.27 14.17
CA MET A 73 0.85 -2.60 13.05
C MET A 73 1.48 -4.00 13.20
N SER A 74 1.78 -4.42 14.45
CA SER A 74 2.33 -5.76 14.73
C SER A 74 1.36 -6.88 14.37
N GLU A 75 0.08 -6.70 14.64
CA GLU A 75 -0.96 -7.68 14.30
C GLU A 75 -1.17 -7.72 12.78
N ILE A 76 -1.22 -6.56 12.10
CA ILE A 76 -1.26 -6.50 10.64
C ILE A 76 -0.09 -7.27 10.02
N TYR A 77 1.12 -7.05 10.55
CA TYR A 77 2.30 -7.76 10.07
C TYR A 77 2.19 -9.27 10.26
N LYS A 78 1.85 -9.72 11.46
CA LYS A 78 1.81 -11.15 11.80
C LYS A 78 0.69 -11.89 11.08
N GLU A 79 -0.52 -11.34 11.07
CA GLU A 79 -1.70 -12.05 10.57
C GLU A 79 -1.86 -11.95 9.04
N ILE A 80 -1.45 -10.83 8.43
CA ILE A 80 -1.69 -10.58 7.01
C ILE A 80 -0.38 -10.64 6.21
N LEU A 81 0.58 -9.75 6.49
CA LEU A 81 1.82 -9.70 5.70
C LEU A 81 2.69 -10.94 5.91
N GLY A 82 2.74 -11.50 7.13
CA GLY A 82 3.39 -12.77 7.39
C GLY A 82 2.77 -13.93 6.58
N GLY A 83 1.47 -13.88 6.32
CA GLY A 83 0.77 -14.81 5.44
C GLY A 83 1.17 -14.70 3.96
N LEU A 84 1.49 -13.50 3.47
CA LEU A 84 2.03 -13.29 2.12
C LEU A 84 3.46 -13.83 1.97
N GLY A 85 4.23 -13.87 3.06
CA GLY A 85 5.52 -14.55 3.19
C GLY A 85 6.59 -14.06 2.21
N LEU A 86 7.45 -14.97 1.77
CA LEU A 86 8.58 -14.70 0.86
C LEU A 86 8.19 -14.00 -0.45
N SER A 87 6.96 -14.18 -0.94
CA SER A 87 6.50 -13.52 -2.16
C SER A 87 6.43 -11.99 -2.01
N PHE A 88 6.09 -11.49 -0.82
CA PHE A 88 6.09 -10.07 -0.51
C PHE A 88 7.52 -9.53 -0.40
N LEU A 89 8.38 -10.21 0.38
CA LEU A 89 9.78 -9.81 0.54
C LEU A 89 10.55 -9.86 -0.78
N ALA A 90 10.33 -10.90 -1.58
CA ALA A 90 10.98 -11.03 -2.89
C ALA A 90 10.61 -9.90 -3.86
N GLN A 91 9.37 -9.39 -3.81
CA GLN A 91 8.96 -8.26 -4.63
C GLN A 91 9.61 -6.95 -4.18
N GLN A 92 9.71 -6.71 -2.88
CA GLN A 92 10.41 -5.55 -2.33
C GLN A 92 11.91 -5.59 -2.67
N THR A 93 12.54 -6.77 -2.57
CA THR A 93 13.94 -6.98 -2.96
C THR A 93 14.15 -6.75 -4.46
N ALA A 94 13.24 -7.24 -5.31
CA ALA A 94 13.32 -7.03 -6.75
C ALA A 94 13.23 -5.54 -7.14
N ILE A 95 12.38 -4.75 -6.47
CA ILE A 95 12.32 -3.29 -6.66
C ILE A 95 13.64 -2.64 -6.26
N GLY A 96 14.23 -3.04 -5.13
CA GLY A 96 15.53 -2.53 -4.68
C GLY A 96 16.67 -2.84 -5.64
N LEU A 97 16.75 -4.08 -6.14
CA LEU A 97 17.75 -4.49 -7.14
C LEU A 97 17.57 -3.77 -8.48
N TYR A 98 16.32 -3.53 -8.89
CA TYR A 98 16.04 -2.77 -10.11
C TYR A 98 16.57 -1.33 -10.04
N LYS A 99 16.46 -0.68 -8.87
CA LYS A 99 17.03 0.65 -8.64
C LYS A 99 18.56 0.66 -8.69
N LEU A 100 19.23 -0.42 -8.23
CA LEU A 100 20.68 -0.55 -8.32
C LEU A 100 21.17 -0.67 -9.77
N GLY A 101 20.43 -1.41 -10.62
CA GLY A 101 20.78 -1.60 -12.03
C GLY A 101 20.56 -0.37 -12.91
N LEU A 102 19.63 0.51 -12.56
CA LEU A 102 19.22 1.67 -13.36
C LEU A 102 18.94 2.89 -12.47
N PRO A 103 19.96 3.50 -11.84
CA PRO A 103 19.79 4.50 -10.78
C PRO A 103 19.00 5.75 -11.20
N PHE A 104 19.12 6.19 -12.48
CA PHE A 104 18.42 7.39 -12.96
C PHE A 104 17.06 7.10 -13.63
N ILE A 105 16.93 5.97 -14.31
CA ILE A 105 15.71 5.58 -15.03
C ILE A 105 14.82 4.72 -14.12
N GLY A 106 15.43 3.95 -13.23
CA GLY A 106 14.75 3.01 -12.32
C GLY A 106 13.71 3.70 -11.42
N GLY A 107 13.98 4.93 -10.95
CA GLY A 107 13.06 5.70 -10.13
C GLY A 107 11.69 5.92 -10.81
N PHE A 108 11.68 6.37 -12.05
CA PHE A 108 10.44 6.60 -12.80
C PHE A 108 9.70 5.31 -13.21
N MET A 109 10.45 4.25 -13.49
CA MET A 109 9.85 2.95 -13.84
C MET A 109 9.32 2.20 -12.62
N THR A 110 9.81 2.50 -11.41
CA THR A 110 9.33 1.88 -10.17
C THR A 110 7.99 2.45 -9.70
N ILE A 111 7.63 3.69 -10.09
CA ILE A 111 6.37 4.34 -9.70
C ILE A 111 5.15 3.43 -9.93
N PRO A 112 4.87 2.92 -11.15
CA PRO A 112 3.71 2.06 -11.34
C PRO A 112 3.81 0.73 -10.59
N LEU A 113 5.02 0.21 -10.39
CA LEU A 113 5.24 -1.04 -9.65
C LEU A 113 4.90 -0.88 -8.18
N VAL A 114 5.39 0.19 -7.55
CA VAL A 114 5.14 0.46 -6.12
C VAL A 114 3.68 0.80 -5.88
N PHE A 115 3.06 1.61 -6.76
CA PHE A 115 1.63 1.91 -6.70
C PHE A 115 0.79 0.63 -6.72
N VAL A 116 0.97 -0.20 -7.76
CA VAL A 116 0.23 -1.47 -7.92
C VAL A 116 0.48 -2.41 -6.75
N LEU A 117 1.72 -2.49 -6.26
CA LEU A 117 2.07 -3.33 -5.13
C LEU A 117 1.34 -2.89 -3.86
N THR A 118 1.43 -1.61 -3.50
CA THR A 118 0.79 -1.05 -2.30
C THR A 118 -0.72 -1.18 -2.37
N TYR A 119 -1.32 -0.87 -3.52
CA TYR A 119 -2.76 -1.05 -3.76
C TYR A 119 -3.19 -2.50 -3.54
N SER A 120 -2.43 -3.45 -4.09
CA SER A 120 -2.74 -4.88 -3.98
C SER A 120 -2.61 -5.39 -2.54
N ILE A 121 -1.61 -4.91 -1.80
CA ILE A 121 -1.45 -5.21 -0.37
C ILE A 121 -2.67 -4.72 0.41
N GLY A 122 -3.08 -3.49 0.18
CA GLY A 122 -4.25 -2.93 0.86
C GLY A 122 -5.55 -3.67 0.50
N LYS A 123 -5.71 -4.12 -0.75
CA LYS A 123 -6.85 -4.99 -1.14
C LYS A 123 -6.83 -6.33 -0.40
N VAL A 124 -5.66 -6.93 -0.15
CA VAL A 124 -5.55 -8.14 0.68
C VAL A 124 -5.94 -7.87 2.13
N MET A 125 -5.51 -6.74 2.69
CA MET A 125 -5.90 -6.35 4.04
C MET A 125 -7.41 -6.15 4.15
N ASP A 126 -8.02 -5.48 3.19
CA ASP A 126 -9.46 -5.31 3.12
C ASP A 126 -10.20 -6.66 3.01
N PHE A 127 -9.75 -7.52 2.10
CA PHE A 127 -10.29 -8.88 1.95
C PHE A 127 -10.20 -9.69 3.24
N TYR A 128 -9.09 -9.57 3.97
CA TYR A 128 -8.92 -10.21 5.27
C TYR A 128 -10.00 -9.75 6.27
N PHE A 129 -10.20 -8.44 6.43
CA PHE A 129 -11.18 -7.91 7.38
C PHE A 129 -12.62 -8.20 6.95
N VAL A 130 -12.95 -8.11 5.67
CA VAL A 130 -14.28 -8.50 5.14
C VAL A 130 -14.55 -9.99 5.41
N SER A 131 -13.57 -10.86 5.18
CA SER A 131 -13.71 -12.29 5.47
C SER A 131 -13.90 -12.55 6.96
N LYS A 132 -13.15 -11.83 7.80
CA LYS A 132 -13.27 -11.91 9.27
C LYS A 132 -14.66 -11.48 9.74
N THR A 133 -15.25 -10.43 9.17
CA THR A 133 -16.64 -10.01 9.46
C THR A 133 -17.63 -11.11 9.12
N GLN A 134 -17.35 -11.92 8.10
CA GLN A 134 -18.17 -13.06 7.67
C GLN A 134 -17.89 -14.36 8.47
N GLY A 135 -17.05 -14.30 9.50
CA GLY A 135 -16.63 -15.47 10.28
C GLY A 135 -15.73 -16.45 9.52
N LYS A 136 -15.16 -16.04 8.38
CA LYS A 136 -14.27 -16.88 7.57
C LYS A 136 -12.83 -16.79 8.04
N THR A 137 -12.17 -17.93 8.18
CA THR A 137 -10.73 -18.00 8.41
C THR A 137 -10.01 -18.17 7.07
N LEU A 138 -9.07 -17.27 6.79
CA LEU A 138 -8.28 -17.32 5.56
C LEU A 138 -6.96 -18.05 5.79
N THR A 139 -6.59 -18.89 4.83
CA THR A 139 -5.28 -19.53 4.79
C THR A 139 -4.23 -18.63 4.12
N LYS A 140 -2.96 -18.96 4.30
CA LYS A 140 -1.86 -18.30 3.56
C LYS A 140 -2.01 -18.43 2.04
N VAL A 141 -2.61 -19.53 1.58
CA VAL A 141 -2.86 -19.77 0.16
C VAL A 141 -3.94 -18.82 -0.37
N ASP A 142 -5.01 -18.61 0.41
CA ASP A 142 -6.08 -17.67 0.05
C ASP A 142 -5.54 -16.25 -0.10
N LEU A 143 -4.75 -15.78 0.87
CA LEU A 143 -4.14 -14.45 0.82
C LEU A 143 -3.21 -14.29 -0.40
N LYS A 144 -2.39 -15.30 -0.72
CA LYS A 144 -1.50 -15.27 -1.89
C LYS A 144 -2.27 -15.26 -3.21
N ASN A 145 -3.31 -16.06 -3.32
CA ASN A 145 -4.13 -16.12 -4.52
C ASN A 145 -4.88 -14.81 -4.73
N PHE A 146 -5.48 -14.27 -3.68
CA PHE A 146 -6.13 -12.97 -3.73
C PHE A 146 -5.16 -11.85 -4.08
N PHE A 147 -3.94 -11.84 -3.50
CA PHE A 147 -2.91 -10.87 -3.85
C PHE A 147 -2.54 -10.90 -5.35
N LYS A 148 -2.36 -12.11 -5.93
CA LYS A 148 -2.10 -12.25 -7.36
C LYS A 148 -3.24 -11.68 -8.20
N GLN A 149 -4.48 -11.92 -7.80
CA GLN A 149 -5.66 -11.39 -8.49
C GLN A 149 -5.74 -9.87 -8.35
N ALA A 150 -5.66 -9.33 -7.14
CA ALA A 150 -5.68 -7.89 -6.88
C ALA A 150 -4.61 -7.14 -7.68
N ARG A 151 -3.42 -7.76 -7.86
CA ARG A 151 -2.34 -7.19 -8.66
C ARG A 151 -2.65 -7.15 -10.17
N LYS A 152 -3.33 -8.18 -10.69
CA LYS A 152 -3.79 -8.19 -12.09
C LYS A 152 -4.86 -7.13 -12.31
N ASP A 153 -5.80 -7.03 -11.38
CA ASP A 153 -6.89 -6.06 -11.45
C ASP A 153 -6.39 -4.62 -11.34
N ALA A 154 -5.45 -4.36 -10.43
CA ALA A 154 -4.83 -3.03 -10.31
C ALA A 154 -4.12 -2.61 -11.60
N LYS A 155 -3.37 -3.53 -12.24
CA LYS A 155 -2.71 -3.24 -13.53
C LYS A 155 -3.69 -2.99 -14.67
N LYS A 156 -4.88 -3.57 -14.61
CA LYS A 156 -5.94 -3.38 -15.60
C LYS A 156 -6.71 -2.08 -15.37
N ASN A 157 -6.97 -1.75 -14.10
CA ASN A 157 -7.84 -0.65 -13.71
C ASN A 157 -7.12 0.71 -13.67
N PHE A 158 -5.80 0.73 -13.55
CA PHE A 158 -5.02 1.96 -13.51
C PHE A 158 -4.05 2.01 -14.69
N SER A 159 -4.20 3.03 -15.53
CA SER A 159 -3.21 3.34 -16.58
C SER A 159 -1.92 3.88 -15.98
N LYS A 160 -0.80 3.77 -16.71
CA LYS A 160 0.49 4.32 -16.27
C LYS A 160 0.42 5.85 -16.09
N ASP A 161 -0.33 6.55 -16.92
CA ASP A 161 -0.44 8.00 -16.86
C ASP A 161 -1.30 8.45 -15.68
N GLU A 162 -2.38 7.73 -15.39
CA GLU A 162 -3.18 7.96 -14.19
C GLU A 162 -2.36 7.75 -12.91
N ILE A 163 -1.57 6.67 -12.83
CA ILE A 163 -0.67 6.42 -11.69
C ILE A 163 0.34 7.55 -11.55
N LYS A 164 0.97 7.99 -12.66
CA LYS A 164 1.94 9.09 -12.63
C LYS A 164 1.30 10.39 -12.12
N LYS A 165 0.10 10.72 -12.61
CA LYS A 165 -0.65 11.91 -12.17
C LYS A 165 -0.92 11.87 -10.67
N LYS A 166 -1.50 10.78 -10.16
CA LYS A 166 -1.79 10.60 -8.72
C LYS A 166 -0.53 10.65 -7.86
N THR A 167 0.58 10.08 -8.36
CA THR A 167 1.87 10.10 -7.66
C THR A 167 2.46 11.51 -7.63
N GLN A 168 2.33 12.27 -8.70
CA GLN A 168 2.83 13.64 -8.77
C GLN A 168 2.02 14.55 -7.83
N GLU A 169 0.70 14.42 -7.80
CA GLU A 169 -0.17 15.14 -6.87
C GLU A 169 0.22 14.86 -5.41
N ALA A 170 0.45 13.59 -5.06
CA ALA A 170 0.92 13.22 -3.72
C ALA A 170 2.29 13.82 -3.40
N LYS A 171 3.23 13.83 -4.35
CA LYS A 171 4.56 14.41 -4.19
C LYS A 171 4.49 15.92 -3.93
N GLU A 172 3.65 16.64 -4.65
CA GLU A 172 3.45 18.07 -4.48
C GLU A 172 2.81 18.39 -3.11
N GLN A 173 1.81 17.63 -2.70
CA GLN A 173 1.22 17.76 -1.37
C GLN A 173 2.24 17.51 -0.26
N MET A 174 3.08 16.49 -0.42
CA MET A 174 4.15 16.20 0.53
C MET A 174 5.21 17.32 0.57
N ALA A 175 5.55 17.92 -0.56
CA ALA A 175 6.55 18.99 -0.64
C ALA A 175 6.07 20.30 0.01
N ASN A 176 4.76 20.55 0.01
CA ASN A 176 4.15 21.76 0.55
C ASN A 176 3.72 21.61 2.04
N TYR A 177 3.95 20.44 2.63
CA TYR A 177 3.67 20.14 4.04
C TYR A 177 4.88 20.43 4.93
#